data_f3913c006f2f1c55b97cc785dd0733ed
#
_entry.id   f3913c006f2f1c55b97cc785dd0733ed
#
_cell.length_a   1.000
_cell.length_b   1.000
_cell.length_c   1.000
_cell.angle_alpha   90.00
_cell.angle_beta   90.00
_cell.angle_gamma   90.00
#
_symmetry.space_group_name_H-M   'P 1'
#
loop_
_entity.id
_entity.type
_entity.pdbx_description
1 polymer ?
#
loop_
_entity_poly.entity_id
_entity_poly.type
_entity_poly.pdbx_seq_one_letter_code
_entity_poly.pdbx_strand_id
1 'polypeptide(L)'
;MTPTGSRELTPQALAEALGIHTPTQEQARVIAHRLSPLLVVAGAGSGKTATMAQRVVYLVATGQVRPDQVLGLTFTRKATAELDQRVASRLASLGAAGLLPVTAPETDGTGADTADATDVGEPMIATYNSFAGTLVRDHGLRIGVDPY
;
A
#
# COMPACT_ATOMS: atom_id res chain seq x y z
N MET A 1 -16.86 0.33 -33.84
CA MET A 1 -15.76 0.82 -32.93
C MET A 1 -16.05 0.28 -31.54
N THR A 2 -15.51 -0.87 -31.21
CA THR A 2 -15.67 -1.53 -29.90
C THR A 2 -14.80 -0.83 -28.89
N PRO A 3 -15.30 -0.46 -27.69
CA PRO A 3 -14.43 0.07 -26.65
C PRO A 3 -13.48 -1.04 -26.23
N THR A 4 -12.21 -0.75 -26.28
CA THR A 4 -11.13 -1.59 -25.76
C THR A 4 -11.46 -1.91 -24.30
N GLY A 5 -11.82 -3.15 -24.03
CA GLY A 5 -12.11 -3.63 -22.69
C GLY A 5 -10.94 -3.32 -21.77
N SER A 6 -11.21 -2.57 -20.73
CA SER A 6 -10.29 -2.39 -19.62
C SER A 6 -9.93 -3.78 -19.12
N ARG A 7 -8.75 -4.27 -19.47
CA ARG A 7 -8.24 -5.55 -18.97
C ARG A 7 -8.14 -5.40 -17.47
N GLU A 8 -9.06 -6.02 -16.77
CA GLU A 8 -9.04 -6.03 -15.31
C GLU A 8 -7.67 -6.54 -14.85
N LEU A 9 -6.92 -5.71 -14.14
CA LEU A 9 -5.57 -6.04 -13.69
C LEU A 9 -5.67 -7.16 -12.67
N THR A 10 -5.13 -8.33 -13.02
CA THR A 10 -5.07 -9.46 -12.09
C THR A 10 -3.76 -9.46 -11.29
N PRO A 11 -3.72 -10.08 -10.10
CA PRO A 11 -2.48 -10.23 -9.34
C PRO A 11 -1.35 -10.89 -10.13
N GLN A 12 -1.66 -11.85 -10.99
CA GLN A 12 -0.70 -12.52 -11.86
C GLN A 12 -0.15 -11.58 -12.94
N ALA A 13 -1.03 -10.84 -13.61
CA ALA A 13 -0.62 -9.87 -14.62
C ALA A 13 0.24 -8.74 -14.01
N LEU A 14 -0.09 -8.30 -12.81
CA LEU A 14 0.72 -7.32 -12.08
C LEU A 14 2.10 -7.89 -11.74
N ALA A 15 2.16 -9.11 -11.24
CA ALA A 15 3.43 -9.77 -10.91
C ALA A 15 4.34 -9.92 -12.14
N GLU A 16 3.77 -10.28 -13.28
CA GLU A 16 4.48 -10.37 -14.56
C GLU A 16 5.02 -8.99 -14.99
N ALA A 17 4.18 -7.97 -14.94
CA ALA A 17 4.56 -6.60 -15.30
C ALA A 17 5.69 -6.03 -14.41
N LEU A 18 5.73 -6.41 -13.14
CA LEU A 18 6.76 -5.99 -12.18
C LEU A 18 7.98 -6.92 -12.14
N GLY A 19 7.99 -8.03 -12.88
CA GLY A 19 9.07 -9.01 -12.87
C GLY A 19 9.26 -9.69 -11.51
N ILE A 20 8.20 -9.86 -10.74
CA ILE A 20 8.23 -10.47 -9.41
C ILE A 20 7.59 -11.87 -9.44
N HIS A 21 7.80 -12.63 -8.37
CA HIS A 21 7.25 -13.98 -8.27
C HIS A 21 5.71 -13.97 -8.43
N THR A 22 5.22 -14.83 -9.32
CA THR A 22 3.80 -15.01 -9.56
C THR A 22 3.13 -15.60 -8.32
N PRO A 23 2.08 -14.98 -7.80
CA PRO A 23 1.39 -15.51 -6.62
C PRO A 23 0.68 -16.83 -6.93
N THR A 24 0.62 -17.71 -5.93
CA THR A 24 -0.26 -18.89 -6.00
C THR A 24 -1.71 -18.45 -6.09
N GLN A 25 -2.61 -19.38 -6.44
CA GLN A 25 -4.03 -19.07 -6.51
C GLN A 25 -4.60 -18.57 -5.16
N GLU A 26 -4.15 -19.14 -4.05
CA GLU A 26 -4.54 -18.73 -2.71
C GLU A 26 -4.02 -17.34 -2.36
N GLN A 27 -2.75 -17.07 -2.64
CA GLN A 27 -2.15 -15.73 -2.48
C GLN A 27 -2.87 -14.70 -3.36
N ALA A 28 -3.19 -15.04 -4.59
CA ALA A 28 -3.90 -14.16 -5.51
C ALA A 28 -5.30 -13.78 -4.98
N ARG A 29 -6.01 -14.70 -4.34
CA ARG A 29 -7.29 -14.41 -3.67
C ARG A 29 -7.13 -13.39 -2.55
N VAL A 30 -6.06 -13.50 -1.75
CA VAL A 30 -5.75 -12.52 -0.70
C VAL A 30 -5.41 -11.17 -1.31
N ILE A 31 -4.57 -11.13 -2.34
CA ILE A 31 -4.12 -9.91 -3.00
C ILE A 31 -5.30 -9.15 -3.61
N ALA A 32 -6.19 -9.83 -4.32
CA ALA A 32 -7.34 -9.25 -5.01
C ALA A 32 -8.59 -9.11 -4.12
N HIS A 33 -8.53 -9.52 -2.86
CA HIS A 33 -9.68 -9.41 -1.96
C HIS A 33 -10.14 -7.95 -1.86
N ARG A 34 -11.45 -7.70 -1.91
CA ARG A 34 -12.04 -6.37 -1.77
C ARG A 34 -11.57 -5.67 -0.49
N LEU A 35 -11.73 -4.35 -0.41
CA LEU A 35 -11.47 -3.57 0.81
C LEU A 35 -12.52 -3.90 1.88
N SER A 36 -12.24 -4.93 2.65
CA SER A 36 -13.02 -5.36 3.81
C SER A 36 -12.12 -6.13 4.77
N PRO A 37 -12.49 -6.28 6.04
CA PRO A 37 -11.71 -7.07 6.99
C PRO A 37 -11.44 -8.47 6.45
N LEU A 38 -10.18 -8.90 6.53
CA LEU A 38 -9.70 -10.20 6.08
C LEU A 38 -8.69 -10.75 7.08
N LEU A 39 -8.94 -11.96 7.57
CA LEU A 39 -7.97 -12.71 8.35
C LEU A 39 -7.29 -13.75 7.45
N VAL A 40 -5.95 -13.70 7.41
CA VAL A 40 -5.13 -14.66 6.67
C VAL A 40 -4.33 -15.51 7.66
N VAL A 41 -4.57 -16.81 7.64
CA VAL A 41 -3.84 -17.79 8.45
C VAL A 41 -2.98 -18.64 7.52
N ALA A 42 -1.67 -18.63 7.76
CA ALA A 42 -0.73 -19.37 6.94
C ALA A 42 0.50 -19.79 7.75
N GLY A 43 1.11 -20.90 7.39
CA GLY A 43 2.30 -21.43 8.05
C GLY A 43 3.54 -20.53 7.87
N ALA A 44 4.57 -20.81 8.64
CA ALA A 44 5.87 -20.18 8.47
C ALA A 44 6.43 -20.49 7.06
N GLY A 45 7.08 -19.50 6.42
CA GLY A 45 7.65 -19.68 5.08
C GLY A 45 6.64 -19.68 3.92
N SER A 46 5.35 -19.46 4.18
CA SER A 46 4.30 -19.45 3.15
C SER A 46 4.25 -18.17 2.30
N GLY A 47 5.20 -17.22 2.52
CA GLY A 47 5.25 -15.97 1.76
C GLY A 47 4.25 -14.91 2.22
N LYS A 48 3.80 -14.92 3.48
CA LYS A 48 2.88 -13.93 4.04
C LYS A 48 3.30 -12.49 3.80
N THR A 49 4.56 -12.16 4.12
CA THR A 49 5.09 -10.79 3.96
C THR A 49 5.12 -10.38 2.49
N ALA A 50 5.51 -11.30 1.60
CA ALA A 50 5.50 -11.04 0.16
C ALA A 50 4.07 -10.82 -0.36
N THR A 51 3.11 -11.60 0.11
CA THR A 51 1.68 -11.46 -0.23
C THR A 51 1.11 -10.15 0.28
N MET A 52 1.46 -9.71 1.49
CA MET A 52 1.05 -8.41 2.03
C MET A 52 1.57 -7.26 1.18
N ALA A 53 2.87 -7.29 0.83
CA ALA A 53 3.46 -6.27 -0.04
C ALA A 53 2.80 -6.25 -1.43
N GLN A 54 2.53 -7.43 -2.02
CA GLN A 54 1.83 -7.51 -3.30
C GLN A 54 0.39 -6.97 -3.23
N ARG A 55 -0.31 -7.20 -2.11
CA ARG A 55 -1.64 -6.66 -1.90
C ARG A 55 -1.63 -5.13 -1.88
N VAL A 56 -0.70 -4.51 -1.14
CA VAL A 56 -0.57 -3.04 -1.13
C VAL A 56 -0.39 -2.51 -2.55
N VAL A 57 0.55 -3.07 -3.28
CA VAL A 57 0.85 -2.64 -4.66
C VAL A 57 -0.35 -2.86 -5.59
N TYR A 58 -1.06 -3.97 -5.46
CA TYR A 58 -2.26 -4.26 -6.23
C TYR A 58 -3.38 -3.25 -5.97
N LEU A 59 -3.63 -2.92 -4.69
CA LEU A 59 -4.66 -1.95 -4.31
C LEU A 59 -4.33 -0.54 -4.85
N VAL A 60 -3.06 -0.16 -4.84
CA VAL A 60 -2.59 1.09 -5.43
C VAL A 60 -2.71 1.05 -6.95
N ALA A 61 -2.22 -0.01 -7.60
CA ALA A 61 -2.26 -0.16 -9.06
C ALA A 61 -3.69 -0.17 -9.63
N THR A 62 -4.64 -0.70 -8.88
CA THR A 62 -6.06 -0.71 -9.25
C THR A 62 -6.82 0.55 -8.84
N GLY A 63 -6.14 1.52 -8.24
CA GLY A 63 -6.75 2.80 -7.83
C GLY A 63 -7.72 2.68 -6.64
N GLN A 64 -7.70 1.57 -5.91
CA GLN A 64 -8.58 1.38 -4.76
C GLN A 64 -8.13 2.17 -3.54
N VAL A 65 -6.82 2.41 -3.40
CA VAL A 65 -6.22 3.24 -2.35
C VAL A 65 -5.06 4.05 -2.93
N ARG A 66 -4.80 5.22 -2.32
CA ARG A 66 -3.55 5.93 -2.53
C ARG A 66 -2.48 5.38 -1.58
N PRO A 67 -1.18 5.49 -1.92
CA PRO A 67 -0.10 5.03 -1.05
C PRO A 67 -0.17 5.62 0.37
N ASP A 68 -0.46 6.91 0.50
CA ASP A 68 -0.59 7.62 1.79
C ASP A 68 -1.75 7.13 2.67
N GLN A 69 -2.68 6.37 2.12
CA GLN A 69 -3.80 5.75 2.83
C GLN A 69 -3.48 4.36 3.39
N VAL A 70 -2.26 3.87 3.18
CA VAL A 70 -1.83 2.54 3.62
C VAL A 70 -1.07 2.64 4.93
N LEU A 71 -1.53 1.92 5.94
CA LEU A 71 -0.83 1.71 7.20
C LEU A 71 -0.49 0.23 7.37
N GLY A 72 0.80 -0.10 7.40
CA GLY A 72 1.33 -1.42 7.70
C GLY A 72 1.87 -1.49 9.13
N LEU A 73 1.38 -2.42 9.93
CA LEU A 73 1.83 -2.59 11.30
C LEU A 73 2.49 -3.97 11.50
N THR A 74 3.63 -3.98 12.15
CA THR A 74 4.41 -5.19 12.46
C THR A 74 4.80 -5.23 13.93
N PHE A 75 5.30 -6.38 14.39
CA PHE A 75 5.77 -6.53 15.77
C PHE A 75 7.25 -6.17 15.96
N THR A 76 8.08 -6.31 14.94
CA THR A 76 9.53 -6.12 15.05
C THR A 76 10.04 -5.09 14.06
N ARG A 77 11.12 -4.38 14.44
CA ARG A 77 11.79 -3.42 13.55
C ARG A 77 12.32 -4.10 12.29
N LYS A 78 12.78 -5.34 12.38
CA LYS A 78 13.25 -6.10 11.22
C LYS A 78 12.12 -6.35 10.22
N ALA A 79 10.98 -6.84 10.71
CA ALA A 79 9.81 -7.06 9.86
C ALA A 79 9.28 -5.75 9.24
N THR A 80 9.33 -4.63 9.99
CA THR A 80 9.01 -3.30 9.47
C THR A 80 9.92 -2.95 8.30
N ALA A 81 11.23 -3.04 8.46
CA ALA A 81 12.19 -2.68 7.43
C ALA A 81 12.06 -3.58 6.18
N GLU A 82 11.84 -4.88 6.37
CA GLU A 82 11.64 -5.81 5.26
C GLU A 82 10.35 -5.50 4.47
N LEU A 83 9.26 -5.21 5.15
CA LEU A 83 7.98 -4.89 4.50
C LEU A 83 8.07 -3.54 3.79
N ASP A 84 8.62 -2.53 4.46
CA ASP A 84 8.82 -1.18 3.92
C ASP A 84 9.65 -1.22 2.64
N GLN A 85 10.81 -1.86 2.67
CA GLN A 85 11.68 -2.01 1.50
C GLN A 85 10.98 -2.72 0.34
N ARG A 86 10.22 -3.78 0.63
CA ARG A 86 9.48 -4.52 -0.40
C ARG A 86 8.38 -3.68 -1.04
N VAL A 87 7.62 -2.95 -0.23
CA VAL A 87 6.54 -2.09 -0.71
C VAL A 87 7.13 -0.93 -1.52
N ALA A 88 8.12 -0.23 -0.98
CA ALA A 88 8.77 0.90 -1.66
C ALA A 88 9.37 0.50 -3.01
N SER A 89 10.14 -0.61 -3.05
CA SER A 89 10.74 -1.11 -4.29
C SER A 89 9.69 -1.46 -5.34
N ARG A 90 8.59 -2.07 -4.95
CA ARG A 90 7.52 -2.47 -5.88
C ARG A 90 6.69 -1.29 -6.37
N LEU A 91 6.43 -0.30 -5.50
CA LEU A 91 5.75 0.94 -5.90
C LEU A 91 6.62 1.74 -6.88
N ALA A 92 7.94 1.79 -6.65
CA ALA A 92 8.86 2.40 -7.60
C ALA A 92 8.82 1.69 -8.97
N SER A 93 8.82 0.35 -8.98
CA SER A 93 8.68 -0.45 -10.20
C SER A 93 7.33 -0.21 -10.89
N LEU A 94 6.25 -0.05 -10.12
CA LEU A 94 4.92 0.28 -10.64
C LEU A 94 4.92 1.64 -11.33
N GLY A 95 5.56 2.64 -10.72
CA GLY A 95 5.75 3.96 -11.31
C GLY A 95 6.56 3.91 -12.61
N ALA A 96 7.68 3.19 -12.60
CA ALA A 96 8.53 3.02 -13.78
C ALA A 96 7.80 2.28 -14.93
N ALA A 97 6.89 1.37 -14.61
CA ALA A 97 6.05 0.68 -15.59
C ALA A 97 4.86 1.53 -16.10
N GLY A 98 4.66 2.73 -15.57
CA GLY A 98 3.54 3.61 -15.93
C GLY A 98 2.17 3.06 -15.50
N LEU A 99 2.14 2.21 -14.48
CA LEU A 99 0.93 1.55 -13.98
C LEU A 99 0.35 2.24 -12.73
N LEU A 100 0.95 3.33 -12.26
CA LEU A 100 0.34 4.15 -11.21
C LEU A 100 -0.90 4.82 -11.77
N PRO A 101 -2.04 4.75 -11.07
CA PRO A 101 -3.22 5.50 -11.47
C PRO A 101 -2.88 7.00 -11.46
N VAL A 102 -3.23 7.69 -12.53
CA VAL A 102 -3.19 9.15 -12.53
C VAL A 102 -4.32 9.61 -11.62
N THR A 103 -4.02 9.90 -10.38
CA THR A 103 -4.97 10.58 -9.51
C THR A 103 -5.11 12.00 -10.03
N ALA A 104 -6.24 12.28 -10.69
CA ALA A 104 -6.61 13.65 -10.96
C ALA A 104 -6.65 14.39 -9.61
N PRO A 105 -6.01 15.59 -9.49
CA PRO A 105 -6.15 16.37 -8.29
C PRO A 105 -7.64 16.67 -8.12
N GLU A 106 -8.19 16.32 -6.96
CA GLU A 106 -9.50 16.83 -6.58
C GLU A 106 -9.33 18.34 -6.44
N THR A 107 -9.75 19.08 -7.45
CA THR A 107 -9.79 20.54 -7.42
C THR A 107 -10.93 20.96 -6.50
N ASP A 108 -10.63 20.97 -5.21
CA ASP A 108 -11.32 21.80 -4.26
C ASP A 108 -10.85 23.24 -4.53
N GLY A 109 -11.78 24.05 -4.99
CA GLY A 109 -11.53 25.35 -5.65
C GLY A 109 -11.04 26.47 -4.74
N THR A 110 -9.90 26.29 -4.08
CA THR A 110 -9.17 27.39 -3.40
C THR A 110 -7.74 27.37 -3.90
N GLY A 111 -7.48 28.32 -4.81
CA GLY A 111 -6.17 28.49 -5.41
C GLY A 111 -5.09 28.81 -4.39
N ALA A 112 -3.97 28.16 -4.51
CA ALA A 112 -2.61 28.71 -4.47
C ALA A 112 -1.60 27.57 -4.57
N ASP A 113 -0.63 27.80 -5.42
CA ASP A 113 0.68 27.18 -5.51
C ASP A 113 0.78 25.75 -6.07
N THR A 114 1.40 25.74 -7.22
CA THR A 114 2.00 24.62 -7.95
C THR A 114 2.74 23.63 -7.03
N ALA A 115 2.00 22.79 -6.31
CA ALA A 115 2.55 21.57 -5.75
C ALA A 115 2.69 20.57 -6.89
N ASP A 116 3.91 20.13 -7.08
CA ASP A 116 4.33 19.12 -8.02
C ASP A 116 3.33 17.93 -8.02
N ALA A 117 2.68 17.67 -9.14
CA ALA A 117 1.66 16.63 -9.29
C ALA A 117 2.22 15.18 -9.11
N THR A 118 3.43 15.06 -8.57
CA THR A 118 4.17 13.82 -8.33
C THR A 118 4.30 13.46 -6.85
N ASP A 119 3.78 14.26 -5.92
CA ASP A 119 3.79 13.89 -4.49
C ASP A 119 2.63 12.93 -4.16
N VAL A 120 2.72 11.74 -4.70
CA VAL A 120 1.91 10.61 -4.26
C VAL A 120 2.54 10.12 -2.97
N GLY A 121 2.02 10.56 -1.82
CA GLY A 121 2.54 10.23 -0.51
C GLY A 121 2.93 8.74 -0.36
N GLU A 122 3.78 8.43 0.61
CA GLU A 122 4.28 7.06 0.83
C GLU A 122 3.43 6.30 1.85
N PRO A 123 3.35 4.96 1.76
CA PRO A 123 2.74 4.13 2.80
C PRO A 123 3.48 4.28 4.12
N MET A 124 2.75 4.32 5.22
CA MET A 124 3.33 4.28 6.56
C MET A 124 3.49 2.83 7.01
N ILE A 125 4.72 2.39 7.21
CA ILE A 125 5.04 1.06 7.76
C ILE A 125 5.74 1.26 9.11
N ALA A 126 5.17 0.73 10.17
CA ALA A 126 5.67 0.93 11.52
C ALA A 126 5.48 -0.31 12.41
N THR A 127 6.17 -0.34 13.55
CA THR A 127 5.79 -1.29 14.61
C THR A 127 4.57 -0.76 15.37
N TYR A 128 3.79 -1.67 15.97
CA TYR A 128 2.66 -1.27 16.83
C TYR A 128 3.06 -0.27 17.90
N ASN A 129 4.20 -0.50 18.58
CA ASN A 129 4.68 0.41 19.62
C ASN A 129 5.07 1.78 19.07
N SER A 130 5.77 1.82 17.94
CA SER A 130 6.15 3.08 17.31
C SER A 130 4.93 3.90 16.88
N PHE A 131 3.95 3.24 16.26
CA PHE A 131 2.70 3.88 15.86
C PHE A 131 1.89 4.38 17.07
N ALA A 132 1.77 3.55 18.12
CA ALA A 132 1.10 3.96 19.35
C ALA A 132 1.80 5.19 19.99
N GLY A 133 3.13 5.22 20.00
CA GLY A 133 3.90 6.38 20.47
C GLY A 133 3.62 7.65 19.65
N THR A 134 3.44 7.53 18.34
CA THR A 134 3.05 8.65 17.49
C THR A 134 1.65 9.16 17.85
N LEU A 135 0.68 8.27 18.03
CA LEU A 135 -0.67 8.64 18.44
C LEU A 135 -0.69 9.37 19.79
N VAL A 136 0.12 8.90 20.76
CA VAL A 136 0.21 9.57 22.06
C VAL A 136 0.83 10.95 21.93
N ARG A 137 1.88 11.12 21.15
CA ARG A 137 2.48 12.45 20.93
C ARG A 137 1.54 13.43 20.26
N ASP A 138 0.79 12.95 19.26
CA ASP A 138 -0.06 13.83 18.45
C ASP A 138 -1.40 14.16 19.13
N HIS A 139 -1.90 13.25 19.97
CA HIS A 139 -3.24 13.35 20.53
C HIS A 139 -3.32 13.23 22.06
N GLY A 140 -2.20 12.95 22.76
CA GLY A 140 -2.18 12.72 24.20
C GLY A 140 -2.80 13.86 25.01
N LEU A 141 -2.51 15.09 24.65
CA LEU A 141 -3.06 16.27 25.33
C LEU A 141 -4.60 16.35 25.28
N ARG A 142 -5.23 15.76 24.26
CA ARG A 142 -6.70 15.73 24.14
C ARG A 142 -7.37 14.84 25.20
N ILE A 143 -6.63 13.88 25.72
CA ILE A 143 -7.09 12.93 26.75
C ILE A 143 -6.38 13.13 28.10
N GLY A 144 -5.66 14.26 28.26
CA GLY A 144 -4.98 14.61 29.50
C GLY A 144 -3.70 13.79 29.77
N VAL A 145 -3.13 13.19 28.77
CA VAL A 145 -1.84 12.48 28.84
C VAL A 145 -0.73 13.39 28.35
N ASP A 146 0.26 13.65 29.22
CA ASP A 146 1.49 14.36 28.84
C ASP A 146 2.36 13.41 28.01
N PRO A 147 2.72 13.75 26.77
CA PRO A 147 3.51 12.89 25.90
C PRO A 147 5.02 12.94 26.19
N TYR A 148 5.49 13.76 27.17
CA TYR A 148 6.90 13.95 27.53
C TYR A 148 7.19 13.60 28.98
#